data_78a2c6a459537fbc4321c5871d53c565
#
_entry.id   78a2c6a459537fbc4321c5871d53c565
#
_cell.length_a   1.000
_cell.length_b   1.000
_cell.length_c   1.000
_cell.angle_alpha   90.00
_cell.angle_beta   90.00
_cell.angle_gamma   90.00
#
_symmetry.space_group_name_H-M   'P 1'
#
loop_
_entity.id
_entity.type
_entity.pdbx_description
1 polymer ?
#
loop_
_entity_poly.entity_id
_entity_poly.type
_entity_poly.pdbx_seq_one_letter_code
_entity_poly.pdbx_strand_id
1 'polypeptide(L)'
;SALSFLGRKAYRVRDNGVKSAPFHVLLGATMPAVLVEMGYCTNKAEAALLLDPAYRQTMIEGLAHGILTYRERLLKLRTAQNSLTQSDADAM
;
A
#
# COMPACT_ATOMS: atom_id res chain seq x y z
N SER A 1 -7.48 1.64 -3.73
CA SER A 1 -6.46 2.02 -2.76
C SER A 1 -6.94 1.78 -1.33
N ALA A 2 -6.04 1.85 -0.37
CA ALA A 2 -6.42 1.74 1.05
C ALA A 2 -7.44 2.81 1.45
N LEU A 3 -7.32 4.03 0.91
CA LEU A 3 -8.24 5.13 1.20
C LEU A 3 -9.65 4.91 0.67
N SER A 4 -9.84 4.08 -0.35
CA SER A 4 -11.17 3.76 -0.86
C SER A 4 -12.00 2.99 0.17
N PHE A 5 -11.39 2.19 1.02
CA PHE A 5 -12.08 1.51 2.13
C PHE A 5 -12.63 2.50 3.15
N LEU A 6 -11.86 3.54 3.45
CA LEU A 6 -12.30 4.60 4.37
C LEU A 6 -13.46 5.39 3.79
N GLY A 7 -13.43 5.69 2.50
CA GLY A 7 -14.52 6.36 1.80
C GLY A 7 -15.82 5.57 1.81
N ARG A 8 -15.76 4.24 1.64
CA ARG A 8 -16.93 3.35 1.72
C ARG A 8 -17.58 3.36 3.10
N LYS A 9 -16.83 3.62 4.15
CA LYS A 9 -17.30 3.73 5.53
C LYS A 9 -17.68 5.17 5.91
N ALA A 10 -17.75 6.08 4.94
CA ALA A 10 -18.08 7.49 5.10
C ALA A 10 -17.10 8.29 5.97
N TYR A 11 -15.86 7.84 6.11
CA TYR A 11 -14.81 8.63 6.72
C TYR A 11 -14.27 9.68 5.74
N ARG A 12 -14.12 10.91 6.23
CA ARG A 12 -13.49 11.99 5.47
C ARG A 12 -11.98 11.96 5.71
N VAL A 13 -11.24 11.53 4.71
CA VAL A 13 -9.79 11.41 4.79
C VAL A 13 -9.16 12.14 3.61
N ARG A 14 -8.15 12.94 3.90
CA ARG A 14 -7.38 13.62 2.87
C ARG A 14 -6.33 12.67 2.31
N ASP A 15 -6.35 12.52 0.99
CA ASP A 15 -5.33 11.77 0.28
C ASP A 15 -4.20 12.73 -0.14
N ASN A 16 -3.05 12.59 0.49
CA ASN A 16 -1.84 13.35 0.15
C ASN A 16 -1.01 12.70 -0.96
N GLY A 17 -1.48 11.58 -1.49
CA GLY A 17 -0.84 10.86 -2.60
C GLY A 17 0.38 10.05 -2.19
N VAL A 18 1.04 9.51 -3.20
CA VAL A 18 2.27 8.73 -3.05
C VAL A 18 3.45 9.62 -3.36
N LYS A 19 4.45 9.61 -2.49
CA LYS A 19 5.65 10.43 -2.63
C LYS A 19 6.90 9.56 -2.46
N SER A 20 7.95 9.94 -3.16
CA SER A 20 9.27 9.34 -2.99
C SER A 20 10.19 10.32 -2.26
N ALA A 21 10.90 9.82 -1.26
CA ALA A 21 11.88 10.61 -0.51
C ALA A 21 12.89 9.66 0.15
N PRO A 22 14.09 10.14 0.53
CA PRO A 22 15.09 9.33 1.22
C PRO A 22 14.72 9.15 2.70
N PHE A 23 13.64 8.42 2.98
CA PHE A 23 13.21 8.12 4.35
C PHE A 23 14.21 7.20 5.03
N HIS A 24 14.75 7.62 6.17
CA HIS A 24 15.73 6.85 6.93
C HIS A 24 15.26 5.44 7.25
N VAL A 25 13.99 5.30 7.63
CA VAL A 25 13.40 4.01 8.01
C VAL A 25 13.41 3.00 6.86
N LEU A 26 13.49 3.45 5.61
CA LEU A 26 13.47 2.59 4.42
C LEU A 26 14.86 2.33 3.83
N LEU A 27 15.89 3.06 4.25
CA LEU A 27 17.21 3.03 3.61
C LEU A 27 17.90 1.66 3.66
N GLY A 28 17.65 0.86 4.68
CA GLY A 28 18.22 -0.47 4.81
C GLY A 28 17.42 -1.59 4.14
N ALA A 29 16.31 -1.29 3.49
CA ALA A 29 15.44 -2.30 2.91
C ALA A 29 16.05 -2.89 1.62
N THR A 30 16.08 -4.22 1.54
CA THR A 30 16.56 -4.96 0.36
C THR A 30 15.42 -5.49 -0.50
N MET A 31 14.18 -5.14 -0.16
CA MET A 31 12.95 -5.48 -0.86
C MET A 31 12.12 -4.22 -1.05
N PRO A 32 11.08 -4.25 -1.90
CA PRO A 32 10.14 -3.14 -2.00
C PRO A 32 9.59 -2.77 -0.62
N ALA A 33 9.63 -1.50 -0.29
CA ALA A 33 9.21 -1.01 1.02
C ALA A 33 8.50 0.32 0.89
N VAL A 34 7.49 0.55 1.76
CA VAL A 34 6.74 1.80 1.80
C VAL A 34 6.57 2.27 3.23
N LEU A 35 6.48 3.57 3.39
CA LEU A 35 6.10 4.21 4.64
C LEU A 35 4.67 4.72 4.51
N VAL A 36 3.79 4.25 5.38
CA VAL A 36 2.39 4.70 5.42
C VAL A 36 2.22 5.69 6.56
N GLU A 37 1.87 6.91 6.22
CA GLU A 37 1.54 7.95 7.19
C GLU A 37 0.03 7.99 7.37
N MET A 38 -0.46 7.56 8.54
CA MET A 38 -1.89 7.40 8.81
C MET A 38 -2.57 8.67 9.28
N GLY A 39 -1.82 9.72 9.61
CA GLY A 39 -2.33 10.99 10.08
C GLY A 39 -1.34 11.66 11.05
N TYR A 40 -1.67 12.87 11.45
CA TYR A 40 -0.83 13.66 12.35
C TYR A 40 -1.50 13.83 13.70
N CYS A 41 -0.80 13.49 14.79
CA CYS A 41 -1.31 13.67 16.15
C CYS A 41 -1.54 15.14 16.54
N THR A 42 -0.90 16.06 15.83
CA THR A 42 -1.10 17.51 16.01
C THR A 42 -2.43 18.02 15.46
N ASN A 43 -3.09 17.27 14.58
CA ASN A 43 -4.43 17.57 14.08
C ASN A 43 -5.45 16.85 14.95
N LYS A 44 -6.32 17.61 15.64
CA LYS A 44 -7.29 17.05 16.60
C LYS A 44 -8.25 16.06 15.94
N ALA A 45 -8.73 16.37 14.75
CA ALA A 45 -9.67 15.50 14.02
C ALA A 45 -9.00 14.19 13.60
N GLU A 46 -7.78 14.25 13.07
CA GLU A 46 -7.01 13.06 12.71
C GLU A 46 -6.63 12.23 13.93
N ALA A 47 -6.22 12.86 15.03
CA ALA A 47 -5.90 12.17 16.27
C ALA A 47 -7.12 11.44 16.82
N ALA A 48 -8.30 12.04 16.77
CA ALA A 48 -9.54 11.41 17.20
C ALA A 48 -9.86 10.16 16.35
N LEU A 49 -9.67 10.23 15.03
CA LEU A 49 -9.86 9.08 14.14
C LEU A 49 -8.88 7.96 14.48
N LEU A 50 -7.61 8.28 14.71
CA LEU A 50 -6.58 7.28 15.06
C LEU A 50 -6.88 6.56 16.37
N LEU A 51 -7.63 7.18 17.28
CA LEU A 51 -8.07 6.57 18.54
C LEU A 51 -9.36 5.74 18.39
N ASP A 52 -10.07 5.89 17.28
CA ASP A 52 -11.30 5.14 17.00
C ASP A 52 -10.96 3.73 16.53
N PRO A 53 -11.33 2.66 17.27
CA PRO A 53 -11.03 1.29 16.87
C PRO A 53 -11.63 0.89 15.53
N ALA A 54 -12.84 1.35 15.22
CA ALA A 54 -13.50 1.06 13.95
C ALA A 54 -12.77 1.69 12.77
N TYR A 55 -12.29 2.91 12.92
CA TYR A 55 -11.48 3.58 11.91
C TYR A 55 -10.16 2.83 11.67
N ARG A 56 -9.46 2.47 12.75
CA ARG A 56 -8.21 1.71 12.64
C ARG A 56 -8.41 0.37 11.94
N GLN A 57 -9.48 -0.35 12.27
CA GLN A 57 -9.80 -1.63 11.63
C GLN A 57 -10.03 -1.46 10.13
N THR A 58 -10.81 -0.45 9.73
CA THR A 58 -11.06 -0.15 8.33
C THR A 58 -9.79 0.22 7.57
N MET A 59 -8.91 1.00 8.20
CA MET A 59 -7.60 1.35 7.63
C MET A 59 -6.72 0.11 7.45
N ILE A 60 -6.66 -0.77 8.44
CA ILE A 60 -5.89 -2.02 8.38
C ILE A 60 -6.39 -2.91 7.24
N GLU A 61 -7.71 -3.04 7.08
CA GLU A 61 -8.31 -3.80 5.98
C GLU A 61 -7.90 -3.22 4.62
N GLY A 62 -7.92 -1.89 4.49
CA GLY A 62 -7.50 -1.21 3.27
C GLY A 62 -6.02 -1.42 2.96
N LEU A 63 -5.15 -1.35 3.97
CA LEU A 63 -3.72 -1.60 3.81
C LEU A 63 -3.44 -3.05 3.42
N ALA A 64 -4.11 -4.01 4.07
CA ALA A 64 -3.98 -5.43 3.74
C ALA A 64 -4.41 -5.70 2.30
N HIS A 65 -5.52 -5.10 1.87
CA HIS A 65 -6.00 -5.20 0.48
C HIS A 65 -4.97 -4.66 -0.50
N GLY A 66 -4.36 -3.51 -0.21
CA GLY A 66 -3.32 -2.92 -1.04
C GLY A 66 -2.09 -3.81 -1.18
N ILE A 67 -1.64 -4.39 -0.07
CA ILE A 67 -0.49 -5.31 -0.04
C ILE A 67 -0.77 -6.57 -0.87
N LEU A 68 -1.94 -7.17 -0.70
CA LEU A 68 -2.34 -8.37 -1.45
C LEU A 68 -2.48 -8.08 -2.94
N THR A 69 -3.04 -6.93 -3.32
CA THR A 69 -3.15 -6.51 -4.71
C THR A 69 -1.77 -6.33 -5.36
N TYR A 70 -0.84 -5.71 -4.65
CA TYR A 70 0.53 -5.55 -5.11
C TYR A 70 1.20 -6.92 -5.32
N ARG A 71 1.04 -7.83 -4.37
CA ARG A 71 1.58 -9.19 -4.46
C ARG A 71 1.05 -9.92 -5.69
N GLU A 72 -0.25 -9.85 -5.95
CA GLU A 72 -0.86 -10.47 -7.13
C GLU A 72 -0.29 -9.91 -8.43
N ARG A 73 -0.13 -8.59 -8.53
CA ARG A 73 0.48 -7.95 -9.69
C ARG A 73 1.91 -8.40 -9.91
N LEU A 74 2.69 -8.48 -8.84
CA LEU A 74 4.08 -8.91 -8.89
C LEU A 74 4.19 -10.36 -9.37
N LEU A 75 3.33 -11.25 -8.89
CA LEU A 75 3.28 -12.65 -9.32
C LEU A 75 2.90 -12.80 -10.79
N LYS A 76 1.92 -12.00 -11.25
CA LYS A 76 1.53 -11.98 -12.68
C LYS A 76 2.66 -11.51 -13.57
N LEU A 77 3.40 -10.49 -13.18
CA LEU A 77 4.55 -9.99 -13.90
C LEU A 77 5.66 -11.04 -13.99
N ARG A 78 5.93 -11.75 -12.91
CA ARG A 78 6.91 -12.85 -12.89
C ARG A 78 6.50 -13.99 -13.83
N THR A 79 5.23 -14.38 -13.81
CA THR A 79 4.69 -15.42 -14.67
C THR A 79 4.81 -15.03 -16.14
N ALA A 80 4.47 -13.79 -16.50
CA ALA A 80 4.60 -13.27 -17.84
C ALA A 80 6.06 -13.26 -18.30
N GLN A 81 6.98 -12.82 -17.44
CA GLN A 81 8.42 -12.82 -17.75
C GLN A 81 8.95 -14.24 -17.94
N ASN A 82 8.57 -15.18 -17.10
CA ASN A 82 8.97 -16.58 -17.23
C ASN A 82 8.45 -17.21 -18.52
N SER A 83 7.22 -16.88 -18.93
CA SER A 83 6.64 -17.34 -20.20
C SER A 83 7.41 -16.81 -21.41
N LEU A 84 7.80 -15.53 -21.39
CA LEU A 84 8.62 -14.93 -22.45
C LEU A 84 10.01 -15.57 -22.52
N THR A 85 10.65 -15.79 -21.38
CA THR A 85 11.95 -16.45 -21.30
C THR A 85 11.88 -17.87 -21.84
N GLN A 86 10.84 -18.63 -21.54
CA GLN A 86 10.62 -19.97 -22.02
C GLN A 86 10.40 -19.99 -23.55
N SER A 87 9.61 -19.05 -24.07
CA SER A 87 9.42 -18.90 -25.51
C SER A 87 10.73 -18.65 -26.26
N ASP A 88 11.59 -17.77 -25.71
CA ASP A 88 12.90 -17.48 -26.28
C ASP A 88 13.81 -18.74 -26.28
N ALA A 89 13.78 -19.50 -25.18
CA ALA A 89 14.53 -20.75 -25.08
C ALA A 89 14.02 -21.79 -26.09
N ASP A 90 12.71 -21.91 -26.28
CA ASP A 90 12.09 -22.84 -27.21
C ASP A 90 12.34 -22.45 -28.68
N ALA A 91 12.56 -21.17 -28.98
CA ALA A 91 12.87 -20.67 -30.31
C ALA A 91 14.31 -20.94 -30.74
N MET A 92 15.19 -21.26 -29.82
CA MET A 92 16.59 -21.60 -30.08
C MET A 92 16.81 -23.10 -30.30
#